data_fe39c4d35ae73cac650c0576b8252784
#
_entry.id   fe39c4d35ae73cac650c0576b8252784
#
_cell.length_a   1.000
_cell.length_b   1.000
_cell.length_c   1.000
_cell.angle_alpha   90.00
_cell.angle_beta   90.00
_cell.angle_gamma   90.00
#
_symmetry.space_group_name_H-M   'P 1'
#
loop_
_entity.id
_entity.type
_entity.pdbx_description
1 polymer ?
#
loop_
_entity_poly.entity_id
_entity_poly.type
_entity_poly.pdbx_seq_one_letter_code
_entity_poly.pdbx_strand_id
1 'polypeptide(L)'
;DGGQILLDGVDIASVPRATLRSKLGMVLQETWLFGGTIRENIAYGKPGATRDEVIAAATAAHVDAFVHQLPDGYETLINEEGTNVSAGEKQLITIARAFIADPEVLILDEATSSVDTRTEVLVQQAMARLRSGRTSFVIAHRLSTIRDADLILVMAEGAIVEQGSHDELIKARGAYYDLYQSQFAAAVDDA
;
A
#
# COMPACT_ATOMS: atom_id res chain seq x y z
N ASP A 1 29.11 2.29 2.28
CA ASP A 1 28.55 1.29 3.16
C ASP A 1 28.60 -0.06 2.46
N GLY A 2 28.53 -1.14 3.20
CA GLY A 2 28.62 -2.50 2.69
C GLY A 2 27.37 -3.30 3.03
N GLY A 3 27.30 -4.51 2.50
CA GLY A 3 26.19 -5.42 2.76
C GLY A 3 25.64 -6.05 1.49
N GLN A 4 24.64 -6.90 1.66
CA GLN A 4 24.02 -7.67 0.59
C GLN A 4 22.52 -7.74 0.85
N ILE A 5 21.72 -7.59 -0.20
CA ILE A 5 20.28 -7.82 -0.16
C ILE A 5 19.95 -9.02 -1.04
N LEU A 6 19.30 -10.02 -0.45
CA LEU A 6 18.88 -11.23 -1.16
C LEU A 6 17.36 -11.24 -1.35
N LEU A 7 16.92 -11.55 -2.57
CA LEU A 7 15.53 -11.86 -2.89
C LEU A 7 15.48 -13.35 -3.28
N ASP A 8 14.78 -14.16 -2.48
CA ASP A 8 14.75 -15.62 -2.62
C ASP A 8 16.15 -16.26 -2.74
N GLY A 9 17.09 -15.77 -1.95
CA GLY A 9 18.48 -16.25 -1.94
C GLY A 9 19.36 -15.73 -3.07
N VAL A 10 18.84 -14.90 -3.96
CA VAL A 10 19.57 -14.29 -5.08
C VAL A 10 19.96 -12.85 -4.73
N ASP A 11 21.23 -12.51 -4.87
CA ASP A 11 21.70 -11.13 -4.66
C ASP A 11 21.09 -10.20 -5.72
N ILE A 12 20.32 -9.19 -5.25
CA ILE A 12 19.67 -8.21 -6.14
C ILE A 12 20.67 -7.43 -7.00
N ALA A 13 21.94 -7.29 -6.57
CA ALA A 13 22.97 -6.64 -7.34
C ALA A 13 23.36 -7.43 -8.61
N SER A 14 23.09 -8.72 -8.64
CA SER A 14 23.34 -9.62 -9.79
C SER A 14 22.18 -9.67 -10.79
N VAL A 15 21.03 -9.09 -10.45
CA VAL A 15 19.80 -9.16 -11.26
C VAL A 15 19.62 -7.87 -12.08
N PRO A 16 19.21 -7.95 -13.37
CA PRO A 16 18.86 -6.77 -14.16
C PRO A 16 17.79 -5.92 -13.45
N ARG A 17 17.96 -4.59 -13.40
CA ARG A 17 17.04 -3.68 -12.71
C ARG A 17 15.59 -3.81 -13.19
N ALA A 18 15.36 -4.07 -14.48
CA ALA A 18 14.02 -4.25 -15.02
C ALA A 18 13.34 -5.50 -14.41
N THR A 19 14.08 -6.61 -14.30
CA THR A 19 13.60 -7.85 -13.68
C THR A 19 13.30 -7.66 -12.19
N LEU A 20 14.18 -6.97 -11.46
CA LEU A 20 13.93 -6.68 -10.04
C LEU A 20 12.69 -5.79 -9.88
N ARG A 21 12.58 -4.72 -10.67
CA ARG A 21 11.43 -3.80 -10.60
C ARG A 21 10.10 -4.46 -10.95
N SER A 22 10.07 -5.44 -11.85
CA SER A 22 8.84 -6.17 -12.18
C SER A 22 8.33 -7.05 -11.04
N LYS A 23 9.19 -7.37 -10.06
CA LYS A 23 8.83 -8.13 -8.85
C LYS A 23 8.32 -7.25 -7.71
N LEU A 24 8.58 -5.94 -7.77
CA LEU A 24 8.28 -5.00 -6.70
C LEU A 24 7.07 -4.14 -7.05
N GLY A 25 6.11 -4.06 -6.16
CA GLY A 25 5.01 -3.11 -6.22
C GLY A 25 5.12 -2.08 -5.10
N MET A 26 4.72 -0.85 -5.38
CA MET A 26 4.74 0.23 -4.39
C MET A 26 3.39 0.94 -4.36
N VAL A 27 2.85 1.14 -3.16
CA VAL A 27 1.72 2.04 -2.92
C VAL A 27 2.19 3.05 -1.88
N LEU A 28 2.41 4.28 -2.34
CA LEU A 28 2.94 5.36 -1.52
C LEU A 28 1.81 6.24 -0.96
N GLN A 29 2.10 6.97 0.11
CA GLN A 29 1.20 7.95 0.71
C GLN A 29 0.79 9.04 -0.29
N GLU A 30 1.75 9.59 -1.01
CA GLU A 30 1.49 10.56 -2.06
C GLU A 30 1.04 9.82 -3.33
N THR A 31 -0.26 9.86 -3.58
CA THR A 31 -0.86 9.24 -4.76
C THR A 31 -0.69 10.13 -5.98
N TRP A 32 0.00 9.64 -6.99
CA TRP A 32 0.15 10.33 -8.26
C TRP A 32 -0.69 9.67 -9.35
N LEU A 33 -1.50 10.49 -10.04
CA LEU A 33 -2.23 10.12 -11.25
C LEU A 33 -1.80 11.06 -12.37
N PHE A 34 -1.75 10.54 -13.59
CA PHE A 34 -1.49 11.36 -14.78
C PHE A 34 -2.78 11.78 -15.47
N GLY A 35 -2.74 12.85 -16.25
CA GLY A 35 -3.84 13.26 -17.12
C GLY A 35 -4.18 12.17 -18.12
N GLY A 36 -5.41 11.66 -18.05
CA GLY A 36 -5.89 10.54 -18.86
C GLY A 36 -7.12 9.89 -18.22
N THR A 37 -7.64 8.82 -18.80
CA THR A 37 -8.81 8.14 -18.26
C THR A 37 -8.48 7.35 -16.98
N ILE A 38 -9.50 7.04 -16.16
CA ILE A 38 -9.36 6.11 -15.02
C ILE A 38 -8.81 4.77 -15.50
N ARG A 39 -9.32 4.26 -16.62
CA ARG A 39 -8.84 3.02 -17.25
C ARG A 39 -7.34 3.08 -17.57
N GLU A 40 -6.88 4.15 -18.21
CA GLU A 40 -5.44 4.32 -18.55
C GLU A 40 -4.58 4.41 -17.30
N ASN A 41 -5.04 5.12 -16.29
CA ASN A 41 -4.37 5.22 -15.02
C ASN A 41 -4.20 3.86 -14.33
N ILE A 42 -5.19 2.97 -14.39
CA ILE A 42 -5.07 1.60 -13.85
C ILE A 42 -4.14 0.75 -14.74
N ALA A 43 -4.36 0.79 -16.07
CA ALA A 43 -3.58 0.02 -17.03
C ALA A 43 -2.08 0.37 -17.03
N TYR A 44 -1.69 1.52 -16.47
CA TYR A 44 -0.29 1.90 -16.30
C TYR A 44 0.53 0.87 -15.51
N GLY A 45 -0.11 0.13 -14.58
CA GLY A 45 0.54 -0.95 -13.83
C GLY A 45 0.96 -2.16 -14.68
N LYS A 46 0.30 -2.36 -15.83
CA LYS A 46 0.58 -3.46 -16.77
C LYS A 46 0.41 -2.98 -18.21
N PRO A 47 1.47 -2.58 -18.91
CA PRO A 47 1.40 -2.18 -20.30
C PRO A 47 0.77 -3.28 -21.18
N GLY A 48 -0.23 -2.92 -21.97
CA GLY A 48 -0.96 -3.87 -22.81
C GLY A 48 -2.07 -4.65 -22.10
N ALA A 49 -2.43 -4.29 -20.87
CA ALA A 49 -3.55 -4.88 -20.16
C ALA A 49 -4.85 -4.80 -20.95
N THR A 50 -5.60 -5.89 -20.97
CA THR A 50 -6.92 -5.95 -21.56
C THR A 50 -7.94 -5.17 -20.71
N ARG A 51 -9.09 -4.82 -21.29
CA ARG A 51 -10.19 -4.18 -20.56
C ARG A 51 -10.65 -5.02 -19.37
N ASP A 52 -10.75 -6.33 -19.55
CA ASP A 52 -11.21 -7.24 -18.50
C ASP A 52 -10.22 -7.32 -17.33
N GLU A 53 -8.91 -7.30 -17.60
CA GLU A 53 -7.88 -7.23 -16.57
C GLU A 53 -7.96 -5.92 -15.78
N VAL A 54 -8.19 -4.80 -16.47
CA VAL A 54 -8.39 -3.49 -15.80
C VAL A 54 -9.62 -3.52 -14.90
N ILE A 55 -10.75 -4.04 -15.38
CA ILE A 55 -11.99 -4.14 -14.60
C ILE A 55 -11.79 -5.07 -13.40
N ALA A 56 -11.13 -6.20 -13.57
CA ALA A 56 -10.85 -7.12 -12.47
C ALA A 56 -9.98 -6.47 -11.38
N ALA A 57 -8.93 -5.75 -11.75
CA ALA A 57 -8.08 -5.01 -10.82
C ALA A 57 -8.84 -3.87 -10.13
N ALA A 58 -9.67 -3.13 -10.86
CA ALA A 58 -10.51 -2.07 -10.34
C ALA A 58 -11.52 -2.59 -9.31
N THR A 59 -12.18 -3.70 -9.60
CA THR A 59 -13.13 -4.37 -8.68
C THR A 59 -12.39 -4.88 -7.44
N ALA A 60 -11.20 -5.45 -7.60
CA ALA A 60 -10.39 -5.90 -6.48
C ALA A 60 -9.98 -4.75 -5.53
N ALA A 61 -9.79 -3.56 -6.08
CA ALA A 61 -9.45 -2.34 -5.36
C ALA A 61 -10.66 -1.46 -4.99
N HIS A 62 -11.89 -1.92 -5.18
CA HIS A 62 -13.13 -1.15 -4.93
C HIS A 62 -13.27 0.16 -5.72
N VAL A 63 -12.58 0.31 -6.85
CA VAL A 63 -12.73 1.47 -7.76
C VAL A 63 -14.14 1.53 -8.35
N ASP A 64 -14.76 0.39 -8.60
CA ASP A 64 -16.13 0.27 -9.08
C ASP A 64 -17.16 0.90 -8.12
N ALA A 65 -16.86 1.02 -6.83
CA ALA A 65 -17.75 1.64 -5.85
C ALA A 65 -18.11 3.11 -6.20
N PHE A 66 -17.20 3.82 -6.89
CA PHE A 66 -17.46 5.20 -7.32
C PHE A 66 -17.56 5.36 -8.84
N VAL A 67 -16.81 4.56 -9.62
CA VAL A 67 -16.72 4.73 -11.07
C VAL A 67 -18.09 4.58 -11.76
N HIS A 68 -18.97 3.73 -11.24
CA HIS A 68 -20.32 3.56 -11.76
C HIS A 68 -21.25 4.76 -11.53
N GLN A 69 -20.85 5.71 -10.68
CA GLN A 69 -21.58 6.96 -10.44
C GLN A 69 -21.13 8.08 -11.39
N LEU A 70 -20.03 7.87 -12.10
CA LEU A 70 -19.50 8.83 -13.07
C LEU A 70 -20.18 8.66 -14.44
N PRO A 71 -20.52 9.76 -15.16
CA PRO A 71 -21.21 9.69 -16.46
C PRO A 71 -20.45 8.85 -17.49
N ASP A 72 -19.12 8.97 -17.53
CA ASP A 72 -18.26 8.28 -18.49
C ASP A 72 -17.61 7.01 -17.91
N GLY A 73 -17.96 6.63 -16.66
CA GLY A 73 -17.44 5.45 -16.01
C GLY A 73 -15.90 5.39 -16.01
N TYR A 74 -15.34 4.30 -16.48
CA TYR A 74 -13.87 4.11 -16.60
C TYR A 74 -13.21 5.04 -17.63
N GLU A 75 -13.96 5.63 -18.56
CA GLU A 75 -13.45 6.58 -19.56
C GLU A 75 -13.47 8.03 -19.02
N THR A 76 -13.89 8.25 -17.77
CA THR A 76 -13.81 9.55 -17.12
C THR A 76 -12.36 10.04 -17.12
N LEU A 77 -12.16 11.25 -17.64
CA LEU A 77 -10.86 11.90 -17.71
C LEU A 77 -10.46 12.44 -16.33
N ILE A 78 -9.28 12.10 -15.88
CA ILE A 78 -8.62 12.72 -14.74
C ILE A 78 -7.77 13.87 -15.30
N ASN A 79 -7.93 15.08 -14.73
CA ASN A 79 -7.11 16.22 -15.13
C ASN A 79 -5.66 16.07 -14.61
N GLU A 80 -4.72 16.83 -15.18
CA GLU A 80 -3.29 16.76 -14.83
C GLU A 80 -3.03 17.01 -13.33
N GLU A 81 -3.87 17.80 -12.68
CA GLU A 81 -3.77 18.10 -11.24
C GLU A 81 -4.52 17.05 -10.40
N GLY A 82 -5.33 16.18 -11.01
CA GLY A 82 -6.15 15.16 -10.34
C GLY A 82 -7.20 15.74 -9.39
N THR A 83 -7.60 17.01 -9.59
CA THR A 83 -8.52 17.71 -8.67
C THR A 83 -9.96 17.28 -8.78
N ASN A 84 -10.31 16.57 -9.85
CA ASN A 84 -11.66 16.05 -10.11
C ASN A 84 -11.95 14.67 -9.51
N VAL A 85 -11.01 14.13 -8.74
CA VAL A 85 -11.15 12.90 -7.94
C VAL A 85 -10.68 13.17 -6.51
N SER A 86 -11.36 12.59 -5.53
CA SER A 86 -11.01 12.73 -4.12
C SER A 86 -9.69 12.01 -3.78
N ALA A 87 -9.10 12.34 -2.64
CA ALA A 87 -7.86 11.68 -2.17
C ALA A 87 -8.04 10.16 -2.03
N GLY A 88 -9.18 9.71 -1.51
CA GLY A 88 -9.48 8.29 -1.37
C GLY A 88 -9.66 7.58 -2.71
N GLU A 89 -10.36 8.19 -3.68
CA GLU A 89 -10.50 7.65 -5.03
C GLU A 89 -9.16 7.53 -5.74
N LYS A 90 -8.26 8.54 -5.61
CA LYS A 90 -6.88 8.45 -6.11
C LYS A 90 -6.15 7.25 -5.50
N GLN A 91 -6.31 7.03 -4.21
CA GLN A 91 -5.67 5.92 -3.52
C GLN A 91 -6.20 4.57 -4.01
N LEU A 92 -7.52 4.41 -4.20
CA LEU A 92 -8.11 3.20 -4.77
C LEU A 92 -7.60 2.93 -6.19
N ILE A 93 -7.49 3.95 -7.05
CA ILE A 93 -6.93 3.82 -8.40
C ILE A 93 -5.45 3.37 -8.33
N THR A 94 -4.67 3.94 -7.41
CA THR A 94 -3.25 3.56 -7.21
C THR A 94 -3.12 2.12 -6.72
N ILE A 95 -4.02 1.68 -5.83
CA ILE A 95 -4.08 0.28 -5.38
C ILE A 95 -4.46 -0.64 -6.56
N ALA A 96 -5.39 -0.23 -7.43
CA ALA A 96 -5.74 -0.99 -8.63
C ALA A 96 -4.55 -1.15 -9.59
N ARG A 97 -3.67 -0.15 -9.71
CA ARG A 97 -2.38 -0.28 -10.42
C ARG A 97 -1.49 -1.37 -9.82
N ALA A 98 -1.45 -1.48 -8.50
CA ALA A 98 -0.68 -2.54 -7.85
C ALA A 98 -1.32 -3.92 -8.06
N PHE A 99 -2.65 -4.02 -8.05
CA PHE A 99 -3.34 -5.27 -8.36
C PHE A 99 -3.06 -5.77 -9.78
N ILE A 100 -3.14 -4.89 -10.80
CA ILE A 100 -2.93 -5.29 -12.19
C ILE A 100 -1.46 -5.59 -12.49
N ALA A 101 -0.53 -4.97 -11.76
CA ALA A 101 0.90 -5.26 -11.85
C ALA A 101 1.27 -6.62 -11.25
N ASP A 102 0.47 -7.12 -10.32
CA ASP A 102 0.62 -8.41 -9.63
C ASP A 102 2.05 -8.72 -9.12
N PRO A 103 2.63 -7.83 -8.30
CA PRO A 103 4.00 -7.98 -7.82
C PRO A 103 4.11 -9.08 -6.76
N GLU A 104 5.30 -9.67 -6.61
CA GLU A 104 5.60 -10.67 -5.58
C GLU A 104 5.91 -10.03 -4.23
N VAL A 105 6.49 -8.84 -4.23
CA VAL A 105 6.85 -8.08 -3.03
C VAL A 105 6.20 -6.71 -3.08
N LEU A 106 5.62 -6.29 -1.97
CA LEU A 106 4.95 -4.99 -1.81
C LEU A 106 5.69 -4.09 -0.84
N ILE A 107 5.77 -2.82 -1.18
CA ILE A 107 6.18 -1.73 -0.29
C ILE A 107 4.99 -0.79 -0.16
N LEU A 108 4.47 -0.67 1.05
CA LEU A 108 3.25 0.05 1.33
C LEU A 108 3.50 1.15 2.36
N ASP A 109 3.03 2.36 2.07
CA ASP A 109 3.06 3.48 3.01
C ASP A 109 1.62 3.86 3.37
N GLU A 110 1.23 3.59 4.62
CA GLU A 110 -0.16 3.67 5.10
C GLU A 110 -0.54 5.03 5.68
N ALA A 111 -0.27 6.14 5.04
CA ALA A 111 -0.81 7.40 5.52
C ALA A 111 -2.16 7.73 4.87
N THR A 112 -3.23 7.78 5.68
CA THR A 112 -4.61 8.02 5.23
C THR A 112 -5.23 9.29 5.82
N SER A 113 -4.44 10.27 6.22
CA SER A 113 -4.88 11.44 6.99
C SER A 113 -5.87 12.38 6.29
N SER A 114 -6.20 12.15 5.01
CA SER A 114 -7.03 13.05 4.19
C SER A 114 -8.25 12.38 3.54
N VAL A 115 -8.62 11.17 3.96
CA VAL A 115 -9.68 10.37 3.34
C VAL A 115 -10.91 10.35 4.25
N ASP A 116 -12.11 10.49 3.67
CA ASP A 116 -13.35 10.32 4.42
C ASP A 116 -13.50 8.89 4.96
N THR A 117 -14.21 8.73 6.08
CA THR A 117 -14.31 7.45 6.82
C THR A 117 -14.85 6.30 5.96
N ARG A 118 -15.77 6.56 5.02
CA ARG A 118 -16.36 5.51 4.19
C ARG A 118 -15.36 4.99 3.16
N THR A 119 -14.69 5.90 2.46
CA THR A 119 -13.67 5.55 1.48
C THR A 119 -12.43 4.94 2.17
N GLU A 120 -12.12 5.39 3.38
CA GLU A 120 -11.06 4.82 4.19
C GLU A 120 -11.25 3.31 4.45
N VAL A 121 -12.47 2.88 4.78
CA VAL A 121 -12.79 1.44 4.94
C VAL A 121 -12.51 0.66 3.65
N LEU A 122 -12.89 1.19 2.48
CA LEU A 122 -12.62 0.55 1.19
C LEU A 122 -11.12 0.46 0.90
N VAL A 123 -10.37 1.53 1.17
CA VAL A 123 -8.91 1.55 1.03
C VAL A 123 -8.27 0.46 1.90
N GLN A 124 -8.68 0.34 3.16
CA GLN A 124 -8.14 -0.69 4.07
C GLN A 124 -8.47 -2.11 3.59
N GLN A 125 -9.69 -2.35 3.13
CA GLN A 125 -10.08 -3.65 2.57
C GLN A 125 -9.26 -3.99 1.31
N ALA A 126 -9.07 -3.03 0.41
CA ALA A 126 -8.26 -3.18 -0.77
C ALA A 126 -6.78 -3.48 -0.43
N MET A 127 -6.20 -2.75 0.53
CA MET A 127 -4.83 -2.97 1.01
C MET A 127 -4.66 -4.34 1.66
N ALA A 128 -5.59 -4.77 2.52
CA ALA A 128 -5.55 -6.09 3.14
C ALA A 128 -5.60 -7.20 2.07
N ARG A 129 -6.48 -7.07 1.08
CA ARG A 129 -6.58 -8.00 -0.05
C ARG A 129 -5.31 -8.00 -0.91
N LEU A 130 -4.72 -6.83 -1.17
CA LEU A 130 -3.48 -6.72 -1.96
C LEU A 130 -2.31 -7.43 -1.27
N ARG A 131 -2.21 -7.36 0.06
CA ARG A 131 -1.16 -8.02 0.85
C ARG A 131 -1.30 -9.53 0.91
N SER A 132 -2.51 -10.06 0.77
CA SER A 132 -2.78 -11.49 0.93
C SER A 132 -1.94 -12.35 -0.01
N GLY A 133 -1.18 -13.29 0.56
CA GLY A 133 -0.31 -14.22 -0.18
C GLY A 133 0.99 -13.61 -0.73
N ARG A 134 1.38 -12.40 -0.26
CA ARG A 134 2.60 -11.70 -0.71
C ARG A 134 3.47 -11.28 0.46
N THR A 135 4.77 -11.18 0.21
CA THR A 135 5.68 -10.51 1.14
C THR A 135 5.46 -9.00 1.08
N SER A 136 5.12 -8.40 2.22
CA SER A 136 4.80 -6.98 2.28
C SER A 136 5.64 -6.26 3.34
N PHE A 137 6.31 -5.18 2.95
CA PHE A 137 6.90 -4.20 3.84
C PHE A 137 5.92 -3.05 4.01
N VAL A 138 5.50 -2.80 5.24
CA VAL A 138 4.51 -1.77 5.52
C VAL A 138 5.09 -0.74 6.48
N ILE A 139 5.07 0.54 6.06
CA ILE A 139 5.27 1.65 6.99
C ILE A 139 3.90 1.91 7.63
N ALA A 140 3.73 1.36 8.82
CA ALA A 140 2.43 1.31 9.46
C ALA A 140 2.18 2.54 10.34
N HIS A 141 1.05 3.18 10.13
CA HIS A 141 0.52 4.28 10.95
C HIS A 141 -0.73 3.85 11.74
N ARG A 142 -1.15 2.59 11.61
CA ARG A 142 -2.34 2.04 12.26
C ARG A 142 -1.98 0.92 13.21
N LEU A 143 -2.61 0.95 14.37
CA LEU A 143 -2.42 -0.08 15.39
C LEU A 143 -2.75 -1.49 14.88
N SER A 144 -3.84 -1.65 14.13
CA SER A 144 -4.24 -2.94 13.57
C SER A 144 -3.17 -3.52 12.64
N THR A 145 -2.63 -2.70 11.74
CA THR A 145 -1.57 -3.14 10.81
C THR A 145 -0.31 -3.57 11.56
N ILE A 146 0.06 -2.85 12.62
CA ILE A 146 1.24 -3.19 13.43
C ILE A 146 1.00 -4.50 14.18
N ARG A 147 -0.17 -4.68 14.81
CA ARG A 147 -0.49 -5.88 15.59
C ARG A 147 -0.57 -7.15 14.74
N ASP A 148 -1.07 -7.02 13.52
CA ASP A 148 -1.31 -8.13 12.61
C ASP A 148 -0.05 -8.45 11.73
N ALA A 149 1.06 -7.75 11.94
CA ALA A 149 2.31 -8.03 11.24
C ALA A 149 2.99 -9.29 11.77
N ASP A 150 3.49 -10.13 10.86
CA ASP A 150 4.27 -11.32 11.22
C ASP A 150 5.59 -10.95 11.90
N LEU A 151 6.20 -9.84 11.48
CA LEU A 151 7.44 -9.31 12.03
C LEU A 151 7.38 -7.78 12.06
N ILE A 152 7.68 -7.20 13.21
CA ILE A 152 7.83 -5.77 13.41
C ILE A 152 9.31 -5.46 13.50
N LEU A 153 9.77 -4.45 12.77
CA LEU A 153 11.13 -3.90 12.83
C LEU A 153 11.05 -2.49 13.42
N VAL A 154 11.66 -2.28 14.58
CA VAL A 154 11.77 -0.97 15.21
C VAL A 154 13.09 -0.35 14.80
N MET A 155 13.04 0.82 14.19
CA MET A 155 14.20 1.53 13.68
C MET A 155 14.47 2.81 14.48
N ALA A 156 15.72 3.02 14.84
CA ALA A 156 16.21 4.27 15.43
C ALA A 156 17.57 4.61 14.82
N GLU A 157 17.77 5.87 14.47
CA GLU A 157 19.00 6.41 13.90
C GLU A 157 19.58 5.56 12.72
N GLY A 158 18.68 5.02 11.89
CA GLY A 158 19.05 4.21 10.72
C GLY A 158 19.44 2.75 11.03
N ALA A 159 19.28 2.30 12.27
CA ALA A 159 19.53 0.92 12.68
C ALA A 159 18.25 0.24 13.16
N ILE A 160 18.16 -1.08 13.00
CA ILE A 160 17.12 -1.89 13.63
C ILE A 160 17.55 -2.12 15.09
N VAL A 161 16.76 -1.56 16.02
CA VAL A 161 17.03 -1.64 17.47
C VAL A 161 16.26 -2.77 18.14
N GLU A 162 15.08 -3.12 17.61
CA GLU A 162 14.26 -4.24 18.06
C GLU A 162 13.57 -4.92 16.89
N GLN A 163 13.30 -6.21 17.03
CA GLN A 163 12.50 -6.96 16.07
C GLN A 163 11.74 -8.10 16.77
N GLY A 164 10.55 -8.41 16.29
CA GLY A 164 9.72 -9.48 16.82
C GLY A 164 8.23 -9.29 16.48
N SER A 165 7.38 -10.17 16.97
CA SER A 165 5.93 -10.00 16.93
C SER A 165 5.47 -8.94 17.93
N HIS A 166 4.24 -8.44 17.77
CA HIS A 166 3.63 -7.51 18.71
C HIS A 166 3.72 -7.99 20.17
N ASP A 167 3.33 -9.24 20.41
CA ASP A 167 3.28 -9.81 21.77
C ASP A 167 4.68 -9.94 22.39
N GLU A 168 5.68 -10.30 21.60
CA GLU A 168 7.07 -10.40 22.08
C GLU A 168 7.62 -9.03 22.46
N LEU A 169 7.41 -8.01 21.59
CA LEU A 169 7.91 -6.67 21.82
C LEU A 169 7.20 -5.96 22.98
N ILE A 170 5.89 -6.17 23.15
CA ILE A 170 5.16 -5.67 24.33
C ILE A 170 5.71 -6.27 25.63
N LYS A 171 6.00 -7.58 25.65
CA LYS A 171 6.58 -8.26 26.83
C LYS A 171 7.99 -7.78 27.14
N ALA A 172 8.79 -7.49 26.11
CA ALA A 172 10.17 -6.99 26.25
C ALA A 172 10.23 -5.61 26.90
N ARG A 173 9.17 -4.78 26.81
CA ARG A 173 9.07 -3.42 27.36
C ARG A 173 10.23 -2.50 26.93
N GLY A 174 10.62 -2.60 25.67
CA GLY A 174 11.67 -1.78 25.06
C GLY A 174 11.11 -0.59 24.28
N ALA A 175 11.86 -0.14 23.27
CA ALA A 175 11.51 1.02 22.45
C ALA A 175 10.14 0.89 21.76
N TYR A 176 9.79 -0.32 21.30
CA TYR A 176 8.45 -0.60 20.75
C TYR A 176 7.35 -0.36 21.79
N TYR A 177 7.53 -0.84 23.01
CA TYR A 177 6.55 -0.68 24.08
C TYR A 177 6.32 0.80 24.40
N ASP A 178 7.38 1.59 24.51
CA ASP A 178 7.29 3.03 24.78
C ASP A 178 6.55 3.77 23.64
N LEU A 179 6.88 3.44 22.38
CA LEU A 179 6.20 3.97 21.21
C LEU A 179 4.72 3.59 21.19
N TYR A 180 4.41 2.33 21.47
CA TYR A 180 3.05 1.82 21.53
C TYR A 180 2.23 2.56 22.60
N GLN A 181 2.76 2.72 23.80
CA GLN A 181 2.08 3.44 24.89
C GLN A 181 1.85 4.92 24.53
N SER A 182 2.83 5.58 23.93
CA SER A 182 2.71 7.01 23.59
C SER A 182 1.73 7.31 22.46
N GLN A 183 1.58 6.39 21.50
CA GLN A 183 0.77 6.64 20.30
C GLN A 183 -0.61 5.96 20.32
N PHE A 184 -0.74 4.84 21.00
CA PHE A 184 -1.90 3.98 20.84
C PHE A 184 -2.63 3.63 22.15
N ALA A 185 -1.97 3.62 23.30
CA ALA A 185 -2.63 3.26 24.56
C ALA A 185 -3.61 4.38 25.02
N ALA A 186 -3.28 5.63 24.75
CA ALA A 186 -4.17 6.76 25.07
C ALA A 186 -5.49 6.75 24.25
N ALA A 187 -5.51 6.11 23.09
CA ALA A 187 -6.71 6.02 22.24
C ALA A 187 -7.67 4.89 22.62
N VAL A 188 -7.28 3.98 23.51
CA VAL A 188 -8.10 2.84 23.95
C VAL A 188 -8.92 3.18 25.19
N ASP A 189 -8.49 4.16 25.99
CA ASP A 189 -9.18 4.57 27.23
C ASP A 189 -10.38 5.51 27.00
N ASP A 190 -10.55 6.04 25.76
CA ASP A 190 -11.65 6.96 25.39
C ASP A 190 -12.76 6.27 24.54
N ALA A 191 -12.78 4.95 24.43
CA ALA A 191 -13.78 4.15 23.71
C ALA A 191 -14.51 3.22 24.69
#